data_82c6b65a26b0e6f67869021e2abcd4cd
#
_entry.id   82c6b65a26b0e6f67869021e2abcd4cd
#
_cell.length_a   1.000
_cell.length_b   1.000
_cell.length_c   1.000
_cell.angle_alpha   90.00
_cell.angle_beta   90.00
_cell.angle_gamma   90.00
#
_symmetry.space_group_name_H-M   'P 1'
#
loop_
_entity.id
_entity.type
_entity.pdbx_description
1 polymer ?
#
loop_
_entity_poly.entity_id
_entity_poly.type
_entity_poly.pdbx_seq_one_letter_code
_entity_poly.pdbx_strand_id
1 'polypeptide(L)'
;TGAAYTREQLKEWVAYAKKNNAVILYDAAYECFITDEHLARSIFEIEGARECAIEICSFSKIAGFTGTRCGYTIVPKELEREGMNLNKLWLRRQTTKFNGVPYVVQRAAAAVFTESGMAEIQQHLDCAAPAI
;
A
#
# COMPACT_ATOMS: atom_id res chain seq x y z
N THR A 1 11.05 -7.72 -8.02
CA THR A 1 12.52 -7.70 -7.98
C THR A 1 13.12 -8.61 -6.91
N GLY A 2 12.39 -9.10 -5.93
CA GLY A 2 12.90 -9.93 -4.84
C GLY A 2 13.79 -9.16 -3.84
N ALA A 3 13.61 -7.85 -3.73
CA ALA A 3 14.31 -7.00 -2.77
C ALA A 3 13.35 -5.99 -2.17
N ALA A 4 13.55 -5.66 -0.90
CA ALA A 4 12.84 -4.61 -0.18
C ALA A 4 13.85 -3.55 0.32
N TYR A 5 13.36 -2.34 0.57
CA TYR A 5 14.17 -1.25 1.11
C TYR A 5 14.30 -1.36 2.62
N THR A 6 15.49 -1.04 3.14
CA THR A 6 15.67 -0.88 4.59
C THR A 6 14.95 0.37 5.10
N ARG A 7 14.67 0.42 6.40
CA ARG A 7 14.08 1.61 7.04
C ARG A 7 14.95 2.85 6.86
N GLU A 8 16.28 2.69 6.88
CA GLU A 8 17.24 3.77 6.68
C GLU A 8 17.16 4.34 5.26
N GLN A 9 17.11 3.47 4.25
CA GLN A 9 16.93 3.90 2.86
C GLN A 9 15.61 4.63 2.66
N LEU A 10 14.51 4.15 3.25
CA LEU A 10 13.22 4.83 3.17
C LEU A 10 13.22 6.18 3.88
N LYS A 11 13.93 6.34 5.01
CA LYS A 11 14.14 7.64 5.67
C LYS A 11 14.85 8.63 4.75
N GLU A 12 15.87 8.19 4.02
CA GLU A 12 16.57 9.03 3.04
C GLU A 12 15.63 9.46 1.90
N TRP A 13 14.79 8.57 1.41
CA TRP A 13 13.78 8.89 0.40
C TRP A 13 12.76 9.90 0.88
N VAL A 14 12.25 9.74 2.12
CA VAL A 14 11.33 10.70 2.72
C VAL A 14 11.98 12.07 2.89
N ALA A 15 13.22 12.11 3.39
CA ALA A 15 13.98 13.36 3.53
C ALA A 15 14.20 14.05 2.18
N TYR A 16 14.57 13.28 1.15
CA TYR A 16 14.72 13.78 -0.22
C TYR A 16 13.41 14.36 -0.77
N ALA A 17 12.32 13.63 -0.64
CA ALA A 17 11.01 14.05 -1.13
C ALA A 17 10.53 15.34 -0.45
N LYS A 18 10.68 15.43 0.86
CA LYS A 18 10.33 16.65 1.62
C LYS A 18 11.20 17.84 1.18
N LYS A 19 12.51 17.66 1.04
CA LYS A 19 13.45 18.71 0.60
C LYS A 19 13.13 19.25 -0.79
N ASN A 20 12.68 18.37 -1.70
CA ASN A 20 12.47 18.71 -3.12
C ASN A 20 10.99 18.91 -3.48
N ASN A 21 10.10 19.02 -2.49
CA ASN A 21 8.64 19.11 -2.71
C ASN A 21 8.09 17.99 -3.62
N ALA A 22 8.71 16.82 -3.61
CA ALA A 22 8.34 15.67 -4.43
C ALA A 22 7.34 14.76 -3.70
N VAL A 23 6.69 13.88 -4.46
CA VAL A 23 5.79 12.84 -3.93
C VAL A 23 6.36 11.47 -4.25
N ILE A 24 6.46 10.62 -3.22
CA ILE A 24 6.82 9.20 -3.37
C ILE A 24 5.56 8.43 -3.75
N LEU A 25 5.61 7.67 -4.83
CA LEU A 25 4.64 6.62 -5.13
C LEU A 25 5.24 5.29 -4.68
N TYR A 26 4.76 4.77 -3.56
CA TYR A 26 5.26 3.54 -2.97
C TYR A 26 4.36 2.37 -3.35
N ASP A 27 4.88 1.46 -4.16
CA ASP A 27 4.17 0.24 -4.57
C ASP A 27 4.41 -0.87 -3.54
N ALA A 28 3.41 -1.12 -2.71
CA ALA A 28 3.42 -2.13 -1.66
C ALA A 28 2.71 -3.44 -2.07
N ALA A 29 2.54 -3.70 -3.38
CA ALA A 29 1.78 -4.85 -3.85
C ALA A 29 2.37 -6.22 -3.41
N TYR A 30 3.63 -6.27 -3.03
CA TYR A 30 4.34 -7.47 -2.57
C TYR A 30 4.72 -7.44 -1.08
N GLU A 31 4.18 -6.51 -0.29
CA GLU A 31 4.52 -6.34 1.12
C GLU A 31 4.28 -7.62 1.96
N CYS A 32 3.29 -8.43 1.58
CA CYS A 32 2.94 -9.67 2.27
C CYS A 32 4.05 -10.74 2.25
N PHE A 33 5.03 -10.61 1.36
CA PHE A 33 6.18 -11.52 1.27
C PHE A 33 7.41 -11.03 2.06
N ILE A 34 7.34 -9.86 2.69
CA ILE A 34 8.41 -9.36 3.56
C ILE A 34 8.27 -10.07 4.91
N THR A 35 9.21 -10.95 5.22
CA THR A 35 9.26 -11.73 6.47
C THR A 35 10.27 -11.19 7.48
N ASP A 36 11.24 -10.39 7.03
CA ASP A 36 12.22 -9.73 7.90
C ASP A 36 11.57 -8.54 8.62
N GLU A 37 11.48 -8.62 9.93
CA GLU A 37 10.88 -7.59 10.81
C GLU A 37 11.66 -6.25 10.79
N HIS A 38 12.93 -6.27 10.35
CA HIS A 38 13.73 -5.05 10.22
C HIS A 38 13.39 -4.23 8.97
N LEU A 39 12.71 -4.84 7.99
CA LEU A 39 12.24 -4.16 6.80
C LEU A 39 10.84 -3.55 7.03
N ALA A 40 10.56 -2.43 6.37
CA ALA A 40 9.25 -1.81 6.41
C ALA A 40 8.32 -2.46 5.38
N ARG A 41 7.10 -2.82 5.77
CA ARG A 41 6.04 -3.25 4.86
C ARG A 41 5.28 -2.07 4.25
N SER A 42 5.22 -0.96 4.99
CA SER A 42 4.55 0.26 4.57
C SER A 42 5.52 1.45 4.66
N ILE A 43 5.44 2.36 3.70
CA ILE A 43 6.17 3.63 3.76
C ILE A 43 5.74 4.47 4.97
N PHE A 44 4.50 4.27 5.45
CA PHE A 44 3.95 5.02 6.59
C PHE A 44 4.50 4.57 7.96
N GLU A 45 5.33 3.55 8.01
CA GLU A 45 6.15 3.24 9.18
C GLU A 45 7.32 4.23 9.35
N ILE A 46 7.58 5.05 8.33
CA ILE A 46 8.63 6.07 8.35
C ILE A 46 8.04 7.42 8.72
N GLU A 47 8.63 8.04 9.74
CA GLU A 47 8.21 9.37 10.19
C GLU A 47 8.28 10.40 9.06
N GLY A 48 7.25 11.24 8.93
CA GLY A 48 7.13 12.26 7.89
C GLY A 48 6.65 11.75 6.54
N ALA A 49 6.53 10.44 6.32
CA ALA A 49 6.07 9.89 5.04
C ALA A 49 4.63 10.33 4.69
N ARG A 50 3.76 10.54 5.68
CA ARG A 50 2.38 10.99 5.46
C ARG A 50 2.28 12.36 4.76
N GLU A 51 3.32 13.16 4.86
CA GLU A 51 3.40 14.47 4.21
C GLU A 51 3.93 14.41 2.77
N CYS A 52 4.49 13.27 2.32
CA CYS A 52 5.16 13.19 1.03
C CYS A 52 4.99 11.84 0.30
N ALA A 53 4.15 10.92 0.76
CA ALA A 53 4.00 9.61 0.11
C ALA A 53 2.54 9.25 -0.15
N ILE A 54 2.34 8.49 -1.22
CA ILE A 54 1.12 7.75 -1.57
C ILE A 54 1.50 6.28 -1.63
N GLU A 55 0.74 5.42 -0.96
CA GLU A 55 0.97 3.97 -0.98
C GLU A 55 -0.09 3.26 -1.81
N ILE A 56 0.36 2.34 -2.65
CA ILE A 56 -0.48 1.55 -3.56
C ILE A 56 -0.40 0.08 -3.12
N CYS A 57 -1.54 -0.49 -2.77
CA CYS A 57 -1.67 -1.84 -2.25
C CYS A 57 -2.52 -2.72 -3.17
N SER A 58 -2.31 -4.03 -3.14
CA SER A 58 -3.01 -4.96 -4.02
C SER A 58 -3.40 -6.25 -3.31
N PHE A 59 -4.63 -6.70 -3.52
CA PHE A 59 -5.09 -8.02 -3.08
C PHE A 59 -4.62 -9.15 -3.99
N SER A 60 -4.01 -8.84 -5.14
CA SER A 60 -3.54 -9.85 -6.10
C SER A 60 -2.54 -10.84 -5.50
N LYS A 61 -1.71 -10.38 -4.55
CA LYS A 61 -0.65 -11.20 -3.96
C LYS A 61 -1.06 -11.74 -2.59
N ILE A 62 -1.45 -10.87 -1.68
CA ILE A 62 -1.83 -11.28 -0.33
C ILE A 62 -2.97 -12.30 -0.30
N ALA A 63 -3.97 -12.16 -1.15
CA ALA A 63 -5.16 -13.02 -1.18
C ALA A 63 -5.27 -13.92 -2.43
N GLY A 64 -4.27 -13.91 -3.30
CA GLY A 64 -4.37 -14.63 -4.59
C GLY A 64 -5.43 -14.06 -5.54
N PHE A 65 -5.88 -12.82 -5.32
CA PHE A 65 -7.00 -12.19 -6.04
C PHE A 65 -6.60 -11.57 -7.38
N THR A 66 -5.65 -12.16 -8.09
CA THR A 66 -5.15 -11.62 -9.36
C THR A 66 -6.28 -11.38 -10.38
N GLY A 67 -7.24 -12.30 -10.48
CA GLY A 67 -8.36 -12.22 -11.41
C GLY A 67 -9.47 -11.25 -10.99
N THR A 68 -9.57 -10.88 -9.70
CA THR A 68 -10.63 -10.00 -9.19
C THR A 68 -10.35 -8.52 -9.45
N ARG A 69 -9.11 -8.16 -9.77
CA ARG A 69 -8.65 -6.79 -10.06
C ARG A 69 -8.94 -5.81 -8.91
N CYS A 70 -8.61 -6.20 -7.68
CA CYS A 70 -8.83 -5.41 -6.48
C CYS A 70 -7.52 -4.89 -5.89
N GLY A 71 -7.48 -3.62 -5.57
CA GLY A 71 -6.41 -2.95 -4.87
C GLY A 71 -6.94 -1.68 -4.20
N TYR A 72 -6.11 -1.02 -3.42
CA TYR A 72 -6.46 0.25 -2.79
C TYR A 72 -5.24 1.17 -2.75
N THR A 73 -5.52 2.45 -2.63
CA THR A 73 -4.49 3.50 -2.56
C THR A 73 -4.70 4.31 -1.29
N ILE A 74 -3.63 4.49 -0.54
CA ILE A 74 -3.63 5.32 0.67
C ILE A 74 -3.05 6.68 0.30
N VAL A 75 -3.89 7.72 0.33
CA VAL A 75 -3.48 9.12 0.15
C VAL A 75 -3.72 9.83 1.47
N PRO A 76 -2.69 10.15 2.25
CA PRO A 76 -2.85 10.81 3.54
C PRO A 76 -3.53 12.18 3.44
N LYS A 77 -4.27 12.56 4.49
CA LYS A 77 -4.92 13.88 4.56
C LYS A 77 -3.91 15.01 4.73
N GLU A 78 -2.74 14.68 5.23
CA GLU A 78 -1.62 15.59 5.47
C GLU A 78 -0.85 15.93 4.18
N LEU A 79 -1.08 15.18 3.10
CA LEU A 79 -0.34 15.35 1.84
C LEU A 79 -0.87 16.53 1.04
N GLU A 80 -0.10 17.60 1.02
CA GLU A 80 -0.40 18.83 0.29
C GLU A 80 0.74 19.19 -0.68
N ARG A 81 0.39 19.72 -1.84
CA ARG A 81 1.32 20.25 -2.84
C ARG A 81 0.74 21.49 -3.50
N GLU A 82 1.54 22.57 -3.57
CA GLU A 82 1.15 23.83 -4.20
C GLU A 82 -0.20 24.38 -3.69
N GLY A 83 -0.44 24.27 -2.39
CA GLY A 83 -1.69 24.70 -1.75
C GLY A 83 -2.89 23.78 -1.99
N MET A 84 -2.68 22.64 -2.65
CA MET A 84 -3.74 21.66 -2.93
C MET A 84 -3.60 20.43 -2.03
N ASN A 85 -4.71 19.99 -1.43
CA ASN A 85 -4.77 18.76 -0.67
C ASN A 85 -5.00 17.56 -1.61
N LEU A 86 -3.98 16.70 -1.75
CA LEU A 86 -4.01 15.58 -2.69
C LEU A 86 -5.05 14.51 -2.31
N ASN A 87 -5.35 14.32 -1.03
CA ASN A 87 -6.41 13.41 -0.61
C ASN A 87 -7.77 13.84 -1.15
N LYS A 88 -8.10 15.15 -1.05
CA LYS A 88 -9.37 15.69 -1.57
C LYS A 88 -9.44 15.58 -3.10
N LEU A 89 -8.33 15.85 -3.79
CA LEU A 89 -8.26 15.71 -5.26
C LEU A 89 -8.43 14.24 -5.67
N TRP A 90 -7.78 13.33 -4.98
CA TRP A 90 -7.90 11.88 -5.22
C TRP A 90 -9.34 11.40 -5.00
N LEU A 91 -9.97 11.80 -3.89
CA LEU A 91 -11.35 11.46 -3.60
C LEU A 91 -12.29 11.94 -4.71
N ARG A 92 -12.14 13.19 -5.16
CA ARG A 92 -12.94 13.75 -6.27
C ARG A 92 -12.73 12.98 -7.57
N ARG A 93 -11.48 12.65 -7.90
CA ARG A 93 -11.17 11.86 -9.10
C ARG A 93 -11.83 10.50 -9.03
N GLN A 94 -11.71 9.79 -7.92
CA GLN A 94 -12.26 8.44 -7.78
C GLN A 94 -13.78 8.44 -7.84
N THR A 95 -14.45 9.35 -7.15
CA THR A 95 -15.93 9.45 -7.16
C THR A 95 -16.49 9.90 -8.52
N THR A 96 -15.68 10.45 -9.41
CA THR A 96 -16.10 10.92 -10.74
C THR A 96 -15.77 9.93 -11.84
N LYS A 97 -14.62 9.26 -11.76
CA LYS A 97 -14.08 8.43 -12.87
C LYS A 97 -14.22 6.94 -12.63
N PHE A 98 -14.18 6.52 -11.35
CA PHE A 98 -14.21 5.11 -10.99
C PHE A 98 -14.64 4.96 -9.53
N ASN A 99 -15.88 4.54 -9.30
CA ASN A 99 -16.45 4.44 -7.96
C ASN A 99 -16.00 3.20 -7.15
N GLY A 100 -15.06 2.45 -7.67
CA GLY A 100 -14.52 1.25 -7.05
C GLY A 100 -14.87 -0.03 -7.80
N VAL A 101 -14.28 -1.14 -7.36
CA VAL A 101 -14.56 -2.48 -7.88
C VAL A 101 -15.97 -2.94 -7.46
N PRO A 102 -16.55 -3.98 -8.11
CA PRO A 102 -17.86 -4.48 -7.74
C PRO A 102 -18.00 -4.78 -6.25
N TYR A 103 -19.19 -4.56 -5.68
CA TYR A 103 -19.43 -4.71 -4.24
C TYR A 103 -19.04 -6.09 -3.70
N VAL A 104 -19.33 -7.16 -4.46
CA VAL A 104 -18.95 -8.54 -4.05
C VAL A 104 -17.44 -8.70 -3.92
N VAL A 105 -16.65 -8.04 -4.79
CA VAL A 105 -15.19 -8.04 -4.72
C VAL A 105 -14.71 -7.24 -3.50
N GLN A 106 -15.35 -6.12 -3.19
CA GLN A 106 -15.05 -5.34 -1.97
C GLN A 106 -15.33 -6.16 -0.70
N ARG A 107 -16.42 -6.92 -0.67
CA ARG A 107 -16.75 -7.80 0.47
C ARG A 107 -15.73 -8.93 0.61
N ALA A 108 -15.31 -9.54 -0.49
CA ALA A 108 -14.25 -10.55 -0.49
C ALA A 108 -12.92 -9.97 0.02
N ALA A 109 -12.55 -8.77 -0.45
CA ALA A 109 -11.36 -8.08 0.02
C ALA A 109 -11.43 -7.72 1.52
N ALA A 110 -12.59 -7.31 2.02
CA ALA A 110 -12.79 -7.04 3.45
C ALA A 110 -12.66 -8.31 4.31
N ALA A 111 -13.08 -9.46 3.80
CA ALA A 111 -12.97 -10.74 4.49
C ALA A 111 -11.51 -11.16 4.74
N VAL A 112 -10.57 -10.70 3.91
CA VAL A 112 -9.12 -10.93 4.09
C VAL A 112 -8.64 -10.48 5.48
N PHE A 113 -9.20 -9.39 6.01
CA PHE A 113 -8.82 -8.78 7.28
C PHE A 113 -9.62 -9.30 8.48
N THR A 114 -10.45 -10.31 8.30
CA THR A 114 -11.07 -11.02 9.44
C THR A 114 -10.06 -11.98 10.07
N GLU A 115 -10.30 -12.39 11.32
CA GLU A 115 -9.42 -13.36 12.01
C GLU A 115 -9.28 -14.66 11.21
N SER A 116 -10.38 -15.23 10.72
CA SER A 116 -10.36 -16.42 9.87
C SER A 116 -9.67 -16.18 8.52
N GLY A 117 -9.95 -15.04 7.88
CA GLY A 117 -9.32 -14.67 6.61
C GLY A 117 -7.81 -14.53 6.73
N MET A 118 -7.32 -13.87 7.78
CA MET A 118 -5.89 -13.75 8.03
C MET A 118 -5.23 -15.10 8.30
N ALA A 119 -5.89 -16.00 9.02
CA ALA A 119 -5.37 -17.34 9.28
C ALA A 119 -5.26 -18.18 7.99
N GLU A 120 -6.27 -18.14 7.10
CA GLU A 120 -6.24 -18.82 5.81
C GLU A 120 -5.17 -18.23 4.88
N ILE A 121 -5.00 -16.91 4.89
CA ILE A 121 -3.98 -16.23 4.10
C ILE A 121 -2.59 -16.61 4.57
N GLN A 122 -2.34 -16.68 5.86
CA GLN A 122 -1.05 -17.08 6.39
C GLN A 122 -0.68 -18.48 5.89
N GLN A 123 -1.60 -19.44 5.93
CA GLN A 123 -1.37 -20.77 5.37
C GLN A 123 -1.04 -20.74 3.87
N HIS A 124 -1.72 -19.87 3.13
CA HIS A 124 -1.45 -19.70 1.70
C HIS A 124 -0.07 -19.09 1.45
N LEU A 125 0.33 -18.08 2.21
CA LEU A 125 1.64 -17.44 2.09
C LEU A 125 2.78 -18.43 2.45
N ASP A 126 2.61 -19.20 3.50
CA ASP A 126 3.58 -20.22 3.94
C ASP A 126 3.82 -21.30 2.86
N CYS A 127 2.79 -21.60 2.06
CA CYS A 127 2.88 -22.56 0.95
C CYS A 127 3.44 -21.95 -0.34
N ALA A 128 3.32 -20.63 -0.53
CA ALA A 128 3.48 -19.99 -1.84
C ALA A 128 4.85 -19.37 -2.10
N ALA A 129 5.67 -19.11 -1.08
CA ALA A 129 6.86 -18.30 -1.28
C ALA A 129 8.09 -18.75 -0.49
N PRO A 130 9.29 -18.78 -1.13
CA PRO A 130 10.51 -18.49 -0.41
C PRO A 130 10.44 -17.04 0.07
N ALA A 131 10.73 -16.81 1.37
CA ALA A 131 10.76 -15.50 1.99
C ALA A 131 11.72 -14.54 1.24
N ILE A 132 11.31 -13.30 1.09
CA ILE A 132 12.16 -12.18 0.67
C ILE A 132 12.83 -11.61 1.93
#